data_5fc4ac867c1caf91f4c4fdf93fe7479e
#
_entry.id   5fc4ac867c1caf91f4c4fdf93fe7479e
#
_cell.length_a   1.000
_cell.length_b   1.000
_cell.length_c   1.000
_cell.angle_alpha   90.00
_cell.angle_beta   90.00
_cell.angle_gamma   90.00
#
_symmetry.space_group_name_H-M   'P 1'
#
loop_
_entity.id
_entity.type
_entity.pdbx_description
1 polymer ?
#
loop_
_entity_poly.entity_id
_entity_poly.type
_entity_poly.pdbx_seq_one_letter_code
_entity_poly.pdbx_strand_id
1 'polypeptide(L)' 'MSDKQEFLKELKSLLKRHNVSIEAGMESDPQAIHGCHIEFYDSKRKVIYRVDDWYLDHSDIE' A
#
# COMPACT_ATOMS: atom_id res chain seq x y z
N MET A 1 -19.95 0.42 14.63
CA MET A 1 -19.96 0.27 13.21
C MET A 1 -19.04 -0.83 12.77
N SER A 2 -19.53 -1.62 11.88
CA SER A 2 -18.83 -2.80 11.40
C SER A 2 -17.73 -2.48 10.39
N ASP A 3 -17.58 -1.22 10.08
CA ASP A 3 -16.81 -0.82 8.92
C ASP A 3 -15.36 -1.27 8.94
N LYS A 4 -14.73 -1.15 10.11
CA LYS A 4 -13.32 -1.55 10.21
C LYS A 4 -13.14 -3.04 10.00
N GLN A 5 -13.97 -3.84 10.66
CA GLN A 5 -13.83 -5.30 10.56
C GLN A 5 -14.15 -5.79 9.17
N GLU A 6 -15.19 -5.24 8.58
CA GLU A 6 -15.59 -5.62 7.24
C GLU A 6 -14.52 -5.21 6.22
N PHE A 7 -13.99 -4.01 6.37
CA PHE A 7 -12.93 -3.52 5.51
C PHE A 7 -11.69 -4.41 5.61
N LEU A 8 -11.26 -4.74 6.82
CA LEU A 8 -10.08 -5.57 6.99
C LEU A 8 -10.29 -6.98 6.46
N LYS A 9 -11.49 -7.49 6.57
CA LYS A 9 -11.82 -8.80 6.04
C LYS A 9 -11.70 -8.82 4.53
N GLU A 10 -12.23 -7.80 3.89
CA GLU A 10 -12.15 -7.70 2.43
C GLU A 10 -10.73 -7.46 1.98
N LEU A 11 -9.99 -6.62 2.69
CA LEU A 11 -8.59 -6.34 2.36
C LEU A 11 -7.75 -7.60 2.50
N LYS A 12 -7.95 -8.34 3.57
CA LYS A 12 -7.23 -9.60 3.78
C LYS A 12 -7.49 -10.57 2.64
N SER A 13 -8.74 -10.68 2.26
CA SER A 13 -9.13 -11.58 1.17
C SER A 13 -8.49 -11.16 -0.15
N LEU A 14 -8.47 -9.86 -0.40
CA LEU A 14 -7.90 -9.32 -1.63
C LEU A 14 -6.40 -9.56 -1.69
N LEU A 15 -5.69 -9.26 -0.61
CA LEU A 15 -4.24 -9.45 -0.56
C LEU A 15 -3.87 -10.92 -0.71
N LYS A 16 -4.63 -11.79 -0.08
CA LYS A 16 -4.39 -13.23 -0.15
C LYS A 16 -4.65 -13.78 -1.54
N ARG A 17 -5.74 -13.33 -2.15
CA ARG A 17 -6.14 -13.81 -3.47
C ARG A 17 -5.13 -13.44 -4.55
N HIS A 18 -4.54 -12.26 -4.44
CA HIS A 18 -3.58 -11.77 -5.41
C HIS A 18 -2.13 -11.95 -4.97
N ASN A 19 -1.90 -12.48 -3.78
CA ASN A 19 -0.57 -12.64 -3.20
C ASN A 19 0.21 -11.34 -3.19
N VAL A 20 -0.47 -10.29 -2.71
CA VAL A 20 0.11 -8.95 -2.66
C VAL A 20 0.33 -8.55 -1.22
N SER A 21 1.43 -7.87 -0.97
CA SER A 21 1.70 -7.27 0.33
C SER A 21 1.93 -5.77 0.15
N ILE A 22 1.64 -5.03 1.21
CA ILE A 22 1.78 -3.58 1.21
C ILE A 22 2.86 -3.21 2.20
N GLU A 23 3.81 -2.40 1.77
CA GLU A 23 4.87 -1.91 2.64
C GLU A 23 4.95 -0.40 2.54
N ALA A 24 5.19 0.22 3.67
CA ALA A 24 5.44 1.65 3.73
C ALA A 24 6.90 1.85 4.08
N GLY A 25 7.56 2.77 3.39
CA GLY A 25 8.95 3.07 3.64
C GLY A 25 9.14 4.55 3.84
N MET A 26 10.19 4.90 4.56
CA MET A 26 10.59 6.29 4.73
C MET A 26 11.91 6.50 4.03
N GLU A 27 11.97 7.56 3.25
CA GLU A 27 13.21 7.93 2.60
C GLU A 27 14.11 8.66 3.59
N SER A 28 15.37 8.29 3.60
CA SER A 28 16.32 8.90 4.51
C SER A 28 16.97 10.14 3.91
N ASP A 29 16.62 10.49 2.71
CA ASP A 29 17.18 11.68 2.06
C ASP A 29 16.58 12.93 2.70
N PRO A 30 17.39 13.76 3.34
CA PRO A 30 16.87 14.95 3.99
C PRO A 30 16.31 15.98 3.02
N GLN A 31 16.56 15.84 1.74
CA GLN A 31 16.01 16.75 0.74
C GLN A 31 14.71 16.24 0.13
N ALA A 32 14.27 15.06 0.51
CA ALA A 32 13.02 14.52 0.02
C ALA A 32 11.87 15.32 0.60
N ILE A 33 11.04 15.84 -0.28
CA ILE A 33 9.90 16.64 0.12
C ILE A 33 8.85 15.76 0.80
N HIS A 34 8.67 14.56 0.29
CA HIS A 34 7.74 13.59 0.85
C HIS A 34 8.56 12.44 1.42
N GLY A 35 8.71 12.42 2.72
CA GLY A 35 9.60 11.47 3.37
C GLY A 35 9.12 10.03 3.38
N CYS A 36 8.03 9.70 2.70
CA CYS A 36 7.52 8.33 2.74
C CYS A 36 6.87 7.93 1.42
N HIS A 37 6.72 6.62 1.27
CA HIS A 37 6.09 6.05 0.10
C HIS A 37 5.40 4.76 0.49
N ILE A 38 4.47 4.32 -0.36
CA ILE A 38 3.73 3.07 -0.18
C ILE A 38 4.02 2.21 -1.39
N GLU A 39 4.43 0.97 -1.16
CA GLU A 39 4.74 0.06 -2.25
C GLU A 39 3.94 -1.22 -2.10
N PHE A 40 3.48 -1.74 -3.23
CA PHE A 40 2.76 -3.00 -3.30
C PHE A 40 3.67 -4.03 -3.95
N TYR A 41 3.82 -5.17 -3.29
CA TYR A 41 4.73 -6.22 -3.75
C TYR A 41 3.94 -7.48 -4.10
N ASP A 42 4.39 -8.18 -5.15
CA ASP A 42 3.81 -9.47 -5.48
C ASP A 42 4.49 -10.59 -4.68
N SER A 43 4.12 -11.83 -4.98
CA SER A 43 4.66 -12.98 -4.25
C SER A 43 6.16 -13.16 -4.44
N LYS A 44 6.72 -12.56 -5.46
CA LYS A 44 8.16 -12.63 -5.74
C LYS A 44 8.90 -11.41 -5.23
N ARG A 45 8.25 -10.61 -4.39
CA ARG A 45 8.84 -9.41 -3.80
C ARG A 45 9.18 -8.35 -4.84
N LYS A 46 8.42 -8.33 -5.91
CA LYS A 46 8.59 -7.36 -6.98
C LYS A 46 7.56 -6.26 -6.82
N VAL A 47 7.99 -5.02 -6.97
CA VAL A 47 7.07 -3.87 -6.85
C VAL A 47 6.15 -3.85 -8.06
N ILE A 48 4.85 -3.94 -7.80
CA ILE A 48 3.84 -3.88 -8.86
C ILE A 48 3.16 -2.53 -8.94
N TYR A 49 3.27 -1.75 -7.86
CA TYR A 49 2.68 -0.41 -7.83
C TYR A 49 3.33 0.37 -6.70
N ARG A 50 3.55 1.65 -6.93
CA ARG A 50 4.19 2.52 -5.95
C ARG A 50 3.47 3.86 -5.89
N VAL A 51 3.30 4.36 -4.68
CA VAL A 51 2.72 5.68 -4.44
C VAL A 51 3.72 6.49 -3.64
N ASP A 52 4.14 7.62 -4.18
CA ASP A 52 5.08 8.50 -3.49
C ASP A 52 4.32 9.54 -2.69
N ASP A 53 3.55 9.05 -1.71
CA ASP A 53 2.71 9.91 -0.89
C ASP A 53 2.47 9.23 0.44
N TRP A 54 1.84 9.98 1.35
CA TRP A 54 1.56 9.52 2.70
C TRP A 54 0.33 8.61 2.76
N TYR A 55 -0.55 8.75 1.81
CA TYR A 55 -1.81 8.01 1.84
C TYR A 55 -2.23 7.62 0.43
N LEU A 56 -3.14 6.68 0.39
CA LEU A 56 -3.68 6.17 -0.86
C LEU A 56 -5.18 5.98 -0.69
N ASP A 57 -5.95 6.51 -1.62
CA ASP A 57 -7.38 6.23 -1.64
C ASP A 57 -7.79 5.77 -3.04
N HIS A 58 -9.07 5.49 -3.19
CA HIS A 58 -9.53 4.91 -4.45
C HIS A 58 -9.34 5.84 -5.65
N SER A 59 -9.27 7.15 -5.41
CA SER A 59 -9.09 8.09 -6.50
C SER A 59 -7.65 8.12 -7.02
N ASP A 60 -6.70 7.58 -6.27
CA ASP A 60 -5.31 7.49 -6.71
C ASP A 60 -5.06 6.26 -7.57
N ILE A 61 -6.02 5.37 -7.64
CA ILE A 61 -5.92 4.13 -8.41
C ILE A 61 -6.80 4.26 -9.65
N GLU A 62 -6.21 4.01 -10.79
CA GLU A 62 -6.97 4.03 -12.04
C GLU A 62 -7.66 2.72 -12.32
#